data_c1f2c789dfb41bd68d1b821790aed486
#
_entry.id   c1f2c789dfb41bd68d1b821790aed486
#
_cell.length_a   1.000
_cell.length_b   1.000
_cell.length_c   1.000
_cell.angle_alpha   90.00
_cell.angle_beta   90.00
_cell.angle_gamma   90.00
#
_symmetry.space_group_name_H-M   'P 1'
#
loop_
_entity.id
_entity.type
_entity.pdbx_description
1 polymer ?
#
loop_
_entity_poly.entity_id
_entity_poly.type
_entity_poly.pdbx_seq_one_letter_code
_entity_poly.pdbx_strand_id
1 'polypeptide(L)'
;MRLKDKVSLVTGASRGIGKSIALALAGEGSAVALNCSTSLEAAGEVAEVIRGLGRSAIVIRADVAIKSDVDAMFKKVVDEFGKIDILVNNAGMSVVGASEELEENRWRRGIDVMLTGVFFCSQAGGKEMIKQGSGKIINIASVNGIVAFPERVCYSCAKAGVIQLTKVLGCEWARYNINVNAVAAGYVKTHLVEDLVEKGMLDIEEISTRTPIGRLAEPEEIAAAVIFLASEESKYMAGQTLVIDGGWTAYGHLESWLAKSRRIPGG
;
A
#
# COMPACT_ATOMS: atom_id res chain seq x y z
N MET A 1 -1.71 -15.42 -16.43
CA MET A 1 -2.15 -14.06 -16.09
C MET A 1 -3.40 -14.14 -15.22
N ARG A 2 -3.22 -13.88 -13.93
CA ARG A 2 -4.28 -14.00 -12.91
C ARG A 2 -5.33 -12.88 -12.99
N LEU A 3 -4.99 -11.75 -13.62
CA LEU A 3 -5.79 -10.51 -13.63
C LEU A 3 -6.13 -10.07 -15.08
N LYS A 4 -6.21 -11.04 -16.00
CA LYS A 4 -6.57 -10.77 -17.39
C LYS A 4 -7.93 -10.05 -17.44
N ASP A 5 -8.01 -9.00 -18.27
CA ASP A 5 -9.21 -8.17 -18.50
C ASP A 5 -9.75 -7.44 -17.24
N LYS A 6 -8.95 -7.35 -16.17
CA LYS A 6 -9.24 -6.55 -14.98
C LYS A 6 -8.79 -5.11 -15.16
N VAL A 7 -9.40 -4.20 -14.40
CA VAL A 7 -9.04 -2.78 -14.31
C VAL A 7 -8.62 -2.48 -12.87
N SER A 8 -7.41 -1.97 -12.71
CA SER A 8 -6.83 -1.63 -11.41
C SER A 8 -6.60 -0.14 -11.27
N LEU A 9 -6.91 0.43 -10.11
CA LEU A 9 -6.51 1.78 -9.71
C LEU A 9 -5.51 1.67 -8.55
N VAL A 10 -4.33 2.28 -8.70
CA VAL A 10 -3.29 2.33 -7.66
C VAL A 10 -3.04 3.77 -7.24
N THR A 11 -3.27 4.10 -5.97
CA THR A 11 -2.95 5.43 -5.46
C THR A 11 -1.48 5.56 -5.05
N GLY A 12 -0.86 6.72 -5.33
CA GLY A 12 0.56 6.92 -5.06
C GLY A 12 1.47 6.02 -5.91
N ALA A 13 1.16 5.84 -7.21
CA ALA A 13 1.76 4.84 -8.09
C ALA A 13 3.04 5.31 -8.81
N SER A 14 3.54 6.53 -8.55
CA SER A 14 4.68 7.10 -9.28
C SER A 14 6.05 6.50 -8.89
N ARG A 15 6.18 5.92 -7.70
CA ARG A 15 7.45 5.39 -7.17
C ARG A 15 7.25 4.32 -6.08
N GLY A 16 8.35 3.70 -5.66
CA GLY A 16 8.40 2.76 -4.53
C GLY A 16 7.39 1.61 -4.66
N ILE A 17 6.72 1.28 -3.57
CA ILE A 17 5.76 0.16 -3.49
C ILE A 17 4.64 0.34 -4.52
N GLY A 18 4.08 1.56 -4.67
CA GLY A 18 3.00 1.82 -5.60
C GLY A 18 3.37 1.58 -7.07
N LYS A 19 4.58 1.97 -7.48
CA LYS A 19 5.15 1.67 -8.82
C LYS A 19 5.27 0.15 -9.02
N SER A 20 5.87 -0.55 -8.07
CA SER A 20 6.06 -2.01 -8.15
C SER A 20 4.73 -2.74 -8.23
N ILE A 21 3.72 -2.34 -7.43
CA ILE A 21 2.36 -2.88 -7.50
C ILE A 21 1.74 -2.64 -8.87
N ALA A 22 1.82 -1.42 -9.41
CA ALA A 22 1.24 -1.09 -10.70
C ALA A 22 1.84 -1.93 -11.85
N LEU A 23 3.17 -2.09 -11.84
CA LEU A 23 3.87 -2.94 -12.80
C LEU A 23 3.50 -4.42 -12.67
N ALA A 24 3.37 -4.93 -11.44
CA ALA A 24 2.97 -6.31 -11.19
C ALA A 24 1.52 -6.58 -11.64
N LEU A 25 0.57 -5.66 -11.37
CA LEU A 25 -0.81 -5.75 -11.83
C LEU A 25 -0.88 -5.79 -13.37
N ALA A 26 -0.11 -4.94 -14.05
CA ALA A 26 -0.01 -4.94 -15.50
C ALA A 26 0.60 -6.23 -16.05
N GLY A 27 1.66 -6.74 -15.42
CA GLY A 27 2.28 -8.03 -15.78
C GLY A 27 1.32 -9.21 -15.65
N GLU A 28 0.35 -9.15 -14.72
CA GLU A 28 -0.71 -10.16 -14.58
C GLU A 28 -1.95 -9.91 -15.47
N GLY A 29 -1.90 -8.91 -16.34
CA GLY A 29 -2.90 -8.70 -17.41
C GLY A 29 -3.92 -7.60 -17.16
N SER A 30 -3.79 -6.84 -16.07
CA SER A 30 -4.70 -5.73 -15.76
C SER A 30 -4.40 -4.48 -16.59
N ALA A 31 -5.42 -3.72 -16.98
CA ALA A 31 -5.29 -2.30 -17.30
C ALA A 31 -5.10 -1.53 -15.98
N VAL A 32 -4.28 -0.45 -16.00
CA VAL A 32 -3.90 0.23 -14.75
C VAL A 32 -4.11 1.74 -14.82
N ALA A 33 -4.88 2.28 -13.90
CA ALA A 33 -4.92 3.70 -13.61
C ALA A 33 -3.91 4.03 -12.49
N LEU A 34 -3.00 4.95 -12.78
CA LEU A 34 -1.91 5.38 -11.92
C LEU A 34 -2.27 6.74 -11.32
N ASN A 35 -2.52 6.80 -10.01
CA ASN A 35 -2.73 8.07 -9.35
C ASN A 35 -1.42 8.60 -8.74
N CYS A 36 -1.22 9.90 -8.85
CA CYS A 36 -0.22 10.65 -8.10
C CYS A 36 -0.76 12.05 -7.77
N SER A 37 -0.26 12.68 -6.71
CA SER A 37 -0.62 14.06 -6.35
C SER A 37 0.29 15.10 -7.03
N THR A 38 1.58 14.81 -7.15
CA THR A 38 2.61 15.77 -7.62
C THR A 38 3.48 15.23 -8.75
N SER A 39 3.92 13.99 -8.70
CA SER A 39 4.97 13.43 -9.57
C SER A 39 4.39 12.86 -10.87
N LEU A 40 3.81 13.74 -11.73
CA LEU A 40 3.18 13.32 -13.00
C LEU A 40 4.17 12.69 -13.99
N GLU A 41 5.37 13.25 -14.10
CA GLU A 41 6.40 12.74 -14.98
C GLU A 41 6.80 11.31 -14.62
N ALA A 42 7.15 11.06 -13.34
CA ALA A 42 7.47 9.72 -12.86
C ALA A 42 6.30 8.72 -13.01
N ALA A 43 5.05 9.17 -12.82
CA ALA A 43 3.89 8.32 -13.09
C ALA A 43 3.71 8.05 -14.60
N GLY A 44 4.07 9.02 -15.46
CA GLY A 44 4.12 8.88 -16.91
C GLY A 44 5.10 7.81 -17.35
N GLU A 45 6.31 7.82 -16.80
CA GLU A 45 7.32 6.78 -17.08
C GLU A 45 6.81 5.37 -16.71
N VAL A 46 6.14 5.23 -15.58
CA VAL A 46 5.52 3.95 -15.18
C VAL A 46 4.44 3.54 -16.19
N ALA A 47 3.61 4.49 -16.64
CA ALA A 47 2.58 4.22 -17.63
C ALA A 47 3.17 3.76 -18.98
N GLU A 48 4.30 4.35 -19.42
CA GLU A 48 4.99 3.92 -20.64
C GLU A 48 5.52 2.49 -20.53
N VAL A 49 6.10 2.13 -19.38
CA VAL A 49 6.53 0.73 -19.14
C VAL A 49 5.33 -0.22 -19.25
N ILE A 50 4.19 0.14 -18.63
CA ILE A 50 2.96 -0.69 -18.69
C ILE A 50 2.45 -0.82 -20.13
N ARG A 51 2.46 0.26 -20.92
CA ARG A 51 2.08 0.23 -22.34
C ARG A 51 3.02 -0.64 -23.15
N GLY A 52 4.32 -0.60 -22.85
CA GLY A 52 5.33 -1.49 -23.43
C GLY A 52 5.08 -2.98 -23.16
N LEU A 53 4.39 -3.32 -22.05
CA LEU A 53 3.90 -4.68 -21.76
C LEU A 53 2.62 -5.04 -22.55
N GLY A 54 2.12 -4.18 -23.42
CA GLY A 54 0.89 -4.36 -24.16
C GLY A 54 -0.37 -4.18 -23.31
N ARG A 55 -0.31 -3.37 -22.25
CA ARG A 55 -1.44 -3.07 -21.35
C ARG A 55 -1.83 -1.60 -21.43
N SER A 56 -3.12 -1.32 -21.24
CA SER A 56 -3.61 0.05 -21.15
C SER A 56 -3.22 0.68 -19.81
N ALA A 57 -2.74 1.92 -19.87
CA ALA A 57 -2.42 2.69 -18.67
C ALA A 57 -2.79 4.17 -18.83
N ILE A 58 -3.39 4.75 -17.79
CA ILE A 58 -3.63 6.19 -17.69
C ILE A 58 -3.02 6.76 -16.42
N VAL A 59 -2.63 8.03 -16.45
CA VAL A 59 -2.16 8.76 -15.29
C VAL A 59 -3.21 9.78 -14.87
N ILE A 60 -3.50 9.84 -13.57
CA ILE A 60 -4.49 10.74 -13.00
C ILE A 60 -3.87 11.52 -11.84
N ARG A 61 -3.81 12.85 -11.98
CA ARG A 61 -3.46 13.72 -10.86
C ARG A 61 -4.67 13.89 -9.95
N ALA A 62 -4.54 13.52 -8.69
CA ALA A 62 -5.53 13.75 -7.65
C ALA A 62 -4.89 13.68 -6.27
N ASP A 63 -5.32 14.54 -5.34
CA ASP A 63 -4.97 14.44 -3.93
C ASP A 63 -6.03 13.58 -3.23
N VAL A 64 -5.64 12.42 -2.72
CA VAL A 64 -6.57 11.49 -2.04
C VAL A 64 -7.20 12.07 -0.78
N ALA A 65 -6.60 13.12 -0.19
CA ALA A 65 -7.15 13.84 0.95
C ALA A 65 -8.32 14.77 0.59
N ILE A 66 -8.54 15.02 -0.72
CA ILE A 66 -9.58 15.92 -1.22
C ILE A 66 -10.69 15.08 -1.86
N LYS A 67 -11.88 15.09 -1.24
CA LYS A 67 -12.99 14.23 -1.70
C LYS A 67 -13.40 14.48 -3.15
N SER A 68 -13.43 15.75 -3.59
CA SER A 68 -13.76 16.10 -4.98
C SER A 68 -12.74 15.57 -5.99
N ASP A 69 -11.45 15.59 -5.63
CA ASP A 69 -10.38 15.01 -6.46
C ASP A 69 -10.55 13.50 -6.59
N VAL A 70 -10.87 12.83 -5.47
CA VAL A 70 -11.16 11.40 -5.47
C VAL A 70 -12.34 11.07 -6.36
N ASP A 71 -13.46 11.80 -6.25
CA ASP A 71 -14.64 11.56 -7.06
C ASP A 71 -14.35 11.76 -8.56
N ALA A 72 -13.60 12.81 -8.91
CA ALA A 72 -13.17 13.06 -10.28
C ALA A 72 -12.22 11.96 -10.81
N MET A 73 -11.32 11.48 -9.96
CA MET A 73 -10.40 10.37 -10.29
C MET A 73 -11.17 9.10 -10.63
N PHE A 74 -12.11 8.69 -9.78
CA PHE A 74 -12.90 7.48 -10.02
C PHE A 74 -13.78 7.61 -11.25
N LYS A 75 -14.41 8.78 -11.46
CA LYS A 75 -15.16 9.06 -12.67
C LYS A 75 -14.27 8.87 -13.91
N LYS A 76 -13.06 9.43 -13.92
CA LYS A 76 -12.14 9.32 -15.06
C LYS A 76 -11.74 7.86 -15.34
N VAL A 77 -11.54 7.04 -14.31
CA VAL A 77 -11.23 5.59 -14.49
C VAL A 77 -12.42 4.86 -15.12
N VAL A 78 -13.63 5.14 -14.65
CA VAL A 78 -14.85 4.53 -15.20
C VAL A 78 -15.14 5.01 -16.62
N ASP A 79 -14.97 6.29 -16.91
CA ASP A 79 -15.12 6.85 -18.26
C ASP A 79 -14.15 6.20 -19.26
N GLU A 80 -12.91 5.91 -18.85
CA GLU A 80 -11.87 5.35 -19.71
C GLU A 80 -11.98 3.82 -19.87
N PHE A 81 -12.23 3.10 -18.78
CA PHE A 81 -12.16 1.64 -18.76
C PHE A 81 -13.49 0.94 -18.54
N GLY A 82 -14.56 1.68 -18.27
CA GLY A 82 -15.92 1.19 -18.06
C GLY A 82 -16.17 0.55 -16.67
N LYS A 83 -15.12 0.30 -15.88
CA LYS A 83 -15.21 -0.40 -14.58
C LYS A 83 -14.00 -0.17 -13.70
N ILE A 84 -14.07 -0.66 -12.44
CA ILE A 84 -12.93 -0.80 -11.53
C ILE A 84 -13.05 -2.14 -10.83
N ASP A 85 -12.17 -3.09 -11.15
CA ASP A 85 -12.16 -4.41 -10.50
C ASP A 85 -11.29 -4.43 -9.22
N ILE A 86 -10.19 -3.64 -9.22
CA ILE A 86 -9.18 -3.66 -8.17
C ILE A 86 -8.83 -2.23 -7.76
N LEU A 87 -8.90 -1.93 -6.47
CA LEU A 87 -8.40 -0.69 -5.88
C LEU A 87 -7.25 -1.01 -4.93
N VAL A 88 -6.10 -0.35 -5.14
CA VAL A 88 -4.98 -0.40 -4.20
C VAL A 88 -4.77 0.96 -3.57
N ASN A 89 -5.10 1.10 -2.30
CA ASN A 89 -4.85 2.28 -1.49
C ASN A 89 -3.43 2.25 -0.95
N ASN A 90 -2.49 2.86 -1.70
CA ASN A 90 -1.08 2.90 -1.36
C ASN A 90 -0.58 4.31 -1.04
N ALA A 91 -1.26 5.36 -1.48
CA ALA A 91 -0.84 6.74 -1.21
C ALA A 91 -0.52 6.96 0.28
N GLY A 92 0.63 7.58 0.55
CA GLY A 92 1.08 7.82 1.90
C GLY A 92 2.24 8.81 1.96
N MET A 93 2.58 9.21 3.17
CA MET A 93 3.68 10.12 3.45
C MET A 93 4.36 9.76 4.77
N SER A 94 5.59 10.21 4.98
CA SER A 94 6.27 10.10 6.25
C SER A 94 5.92 11.28 7.14
N VAL A 95 5.54 10.99 8.40
CA VAL A 95 5.39 11.99 9.47
C VAL A 95 6.20 11.48 10.65
N VAL A 96 7.32 12.13 10.92
CA VAL A 96 8.29 11.78 11.97
C VAL A 96 8.48 12.98 12.90
N GLY A 97 8.59 12.73 14.18
CA GLY A 97 8.89 13.73 15.21
C GLY A 97 8.34 13.34 16.55
N ALA A 98 8.91 13.93 17.60
CA ALA A 98 8.46 13.76 18.98
C ALA A 98 6.97 14.12 19.09
N SER A 99 6.21 13.29 19.82
CA SER A 99 4.75 13.43 19.85
C SER A 99 4.28 14.73 20.46
N GLU A 100 5.00 15.24 21.45
CA GLU A 100 4.74 16.51 22.16
C GLU A 100 5.04 17.75 21.30
N GLU A 101 5.84 17.61 20.25
CA GLU A 101 6.25 18.70 19.35
C GLU A 101 5.59 18.63 17.97
N LEU A 102 4.78 17.60 17.72
CA LEU A 102 4.17 17.39 16.41
C LEU A 102 3.13 18.48 16.10
N GLU A 103 3.43 19.31 15.13
CA GLU A 103 2.53 20.37 14.67
C GLU A 103 1.18 19.85 14.19
N GLU A 104 0.11 20.57 14.52
CA GLU A 104 -1.27 20.22 14.17
C GLU A 104 -1.46 20.03 12.66
N ASN A 105 -0.88 20.90 11.84
CA ASN A 105 -0.98 20.84 10.38
C ASN A 105 -0.35 19.56 9.81
N ARG A 106 0.79 19.12 10.37
CA ARG A 106 1.46 17.87 9.97
C ARG A 106 0.66 16.65 10.40
N TRP A 107 0.09 16.69 11.63
CA TRP A 107 -0.82 15.65 12.10
C TRP A 107 -2.04 15.54 11.18
N ARG A 108 -2.79 16.64 10.96
CA ARG A 108 -3.98 16.67 10.12
C ARG A 108 -3.67 16.16 8.72
N ARG A 109 -2.64 16.71 8.06
CA ARG A 109 -2.25 16.29 6.72
C ARG A 109 -1.91 14.80 6.65
N GLY A 110 -1.20 14.27 7.65
CA GLY A 110 -0.87 12.84 7.73
C GLY A 110 -2.12 11.95 7.81
N ILE A 111 -3.05 12.29 8.70
CA ILE A 111 -4.34 11.59 8.85
C ILE A 111 -5.17 11.71 7.57
N ASP A 112 -5.26 12.91 6.98
CA ASP A 112 -6.06 13.16 5.79
C ASP A 112 -5.58 12.35 4.59
N VAL A 113 -4.27 12.21 4.38
CA VAL A 113 -3.72 11.39 3.29
C VAL A 113 -3.85 9.90 3.60
N MET A 114 -3.40 9.47 4.80
CA MET A 114 -3.13 8.06 5.07
C MET A 114 -4.33 7.30 5.68
N LEU A 115 -5.35 7.99 6.16
CA LEU A 115 -6.57 7.37 6.70
C LEU A 115 -7.82 7.89 6.01
N THR A 116 -8.08 9.20 6.03
CA THR A 116 -9.25 9.81 5.40
C THR A 116 -9.27 9.54 3.89
N GLY A 117 -8.12 9.68 3.22
CA GLY A 117 -7.97 9.40 1.80
C GLY A 117 -8.21 7.93 1.44
N VAL A 118 -7.74 7.00 2.29
CA VAL A 118 -8.05 5.57 2.13
C VAL A 118 -9.55 5.32 2.24
N PHE A 119 -10.23 5.97 3.18
CA PHE A 119 -11.68 5.88 3.30
C PHE A 119 -12.40 6.45 2.08
N PHE A 120 -12.02 7.65 1.61
CA PHE A 120 -12.64 8.28 0.44
C PHE A 120 -12.48 7.43 -0.83
N CYS A 121 -11.28 6.91 -1.07
CA CYS A 121 -11.02 6.03 -2.21
C CYS A 121 -11.79 4.71 -2.08
N SER A 122 -11.78 4.09 -0.89
CA SER A 122 -12.55 2.87 -0.65
C SER A 122 -14.05 3.09 -0.83
N GLN A 123 -14.60 4.21 -0.36
CA GLN A 123 -16.01 4.56 -0.54
C GLN A 123 -16.37 4.75 -2.01
N ALA A 124 -15.54 5.47 -2.78
CA ALA A 124 -15.78 5.70 -4.20
C ALA A 124 -15.68 4.39 -4.99
N GLY A 125 -14.61 3.60 -4.78
CA GLY A 125 -14.46 2.29 -5.40
C GLY A 125 -15.54 1.30 -4.99
N GLY A 126 -15.88 1.25 -3.70
CA GLY A 126 -16.93 0.40 -3.18
C GLY A 126 -18.30 0.66 -3.84
N LYS A 127 -18.64 1.93 -4.09
CA LYS A 127 -19.88 2.27 -4.81
C LYS A 127 -19.92 1.67 -6.22
N GLU A 128 -18.82 1.74 -6.96
CA GLU A 128 -18.75 1.16 -8.31
C GLU A 128 -18.75 -0.37 -8.25
N MET A 129 -17.98 -0.97 -7.33
CA MET A 129 -17.91 -2.41 -7.15
C MET A 129 -19.25 -3.02 -6.67
N ILE A 130 -20.03 -2.30 -5.85
CA ILE A 130 -21.39 -2.72 -5.45
C ILE A 130 -22.31 -2.79 -6.67
N LYS A 131 -22.27 -1.80 -7.57
CA LYS A 131 -23.05 -1.82 -8.83
C LYS A 131 -22.63 -2.99 -9.72
N GLN A 132 -21.31 -3.33 -9.72
CA GLN A 132 -20.75 -4.44 -10.51
C GLN A 132 -21.04 -5.81 -9.90
N GLY A 133 -21.34 -5.90 -8.59
CA GLY A 133 -21.50 -7.15 -7.85
C GLY A 133 -20.19 -7.90 -7.59
N SER A 134 -19.05 -7.23 -7.70
CA SER A 134 -17.73 -7.79 -7.41
C SER A 134 -16.66 -6.71 -7.28
N GLY A 135 -15.59 -7.00 -6.52
CA GLY A 135 -14.43 -6.12 -6.42
C GLY A 135 -13.38 -6.58 -5.43
N LYS A 136 -12.19 -6.02 -5.54
CA LYS A 136 -11.05 -6.23 -4.62
C LYS A 136 -10.50 -4.89 -4.18
N ILE A 137 -10.44 -4.65 -2.87
CA ILE A 137 -9.81 -3.46 -2.27
C ILE A 137 -8.65 -3.93 -1.40
N ILE A 138 -7.46 -3.44 -1.71
CA ILE A 138 -6.24 -3.76 -0.99
C ILE A 138 -5.66 -2.48 -0.38
N ASN A 139 -5.58 -2.43 0.94
CA ASN A 139 -5.04 -1.30 1.67
C ASN A 139 -3.58 -1.55 2.08
N ILE A 140 -2.68 -0.66 1.71
CA ILE A 140 -1.29 -0.74 2.16
C ILE A 140 -1.21 -0.12 3.57
N ALA A 141 -1.21 -0.99 4.56
CA ALA A 141 -0.99 -0.69 5.96
C ALA A 141 0.53 -0.69 6.29
N SER A 142 0.89 -0.96 7.53
CA SER A 142 2.27 -1.06 7.99
C SER A 142 2.32 -1.85 9.30
N VAL A 143 3.47 -2.42 9.62
CA VAL A 143 3.77 -2.93 10.96
C VAL A 143 3.62 -1.86 12.05
N ASN A 144 3.79 -0.57 11.71
CA ASN A 144 3.53 0.56 12.60
C ASN A 144 2.05 0.67 13.03
N GLY A 145 1.13 0.03 12.33
CA GLY A 145 -0.26 -0.09 12.74
C GLY A 145 -0.52 -1.26 13.69
N ILE A 146 0.48 -2.11 13.93
CA ILE A 146 0.40 -3.32 14.75
C ILE A 146 1.21 -3.18 16.04
N VAL A 147 2.43 -2.63 15.93
CA VAL A 147 3.34 -2.41 17.07
C VAL A 147 3.74 -0.95 17.14
N ALA A 148 4.11 -0.51 18.35
CA ALA A 148 4.46 0.90 18.59
C ALA A 148 5.86 1.23 18.07
N PHE A 149 5.97 2.38 17.41
CA PHE A 149 7.22 2.99 16.98
C PHE A 149 7.29 4.41 17.55
N PRO A 150 8.24 4.73 18.42
CA PRO A 150 8.47 6.09 18.89
C PRO A 150 8.63 7.08 17.73
N GLU A 151 8.25 8.34 17.95
CA GLU A 151 8.30 9.43 16.95
C GLU A 151 7.44 9.22 15.68
N ARG A 152 6.57 8.21 15.67
CA ARG A 152 5.70 7.86 14.53
C ARG A 152 4.22 7.96 14.88
N VAL A 153 3.82 8.75 15.87
CA VAL A 153 2.44 8.76 16.38
C VAL A 153 1.40 8.95 15.28
N CYS A 154 1.56 9.94 14.40
CA CYS A 154 0.61 10.20 13.32
C CYS A 154 0.54 9.02 12.33
N TYR A 155 1.69 8.53 11.89
CA TYR A 155 1.78 7.42 10.95
C TYR A 155 1.19 6.13 11.53
N SER A 156 1.56 5.80 12.78
CA SER A 156 1.07 4.60 13.47
C SER A 156 -0.43 4.63 13.67
N CYS A 157 -0.99 5.76 14.15
CA CYS A 157 -2.44 5.94 14.30
C CYS A 157 -3.17 5.79 12.97
N ALA A 158 -2.66 6.41 11.89
CA ALA A 158 -3.26 6.28 10.57
C ALA A 158 -3.26 4.82 10.09
N LYS A 159 -2.13 4.11 10.21
CA LYS A 159 -2.00 2.72 9.76
C LYS A 159 -2.79 1.73 10.62
N ALA A 160 -2.91 1.97 11.92
CA ALA A 160 -3.83 1.22 12.79
C ALA A 160 -5.29 1.46 12.40
N GLY A 161 -5.66 2.71 12.09
CA GLY A 161 -6.97 3.07 11.55
C GLY A 161 -7.27 2.37 10.24
N VAL A 162 -6.30 2.26 9.32
CA VAL A 162 -6.44 1.53 8.04
C VAL A 162 -6.70 0.04 8.28
N ILE A 163 -6.00 -0.59 9.23
CA ILE A 163 -6.22 -1.99 9.60
C ILE A 163 -7.65 -2.18 10.12
N GLN A 164 -8.13 -1.29 10.99
CA GLN A 164 -9.50 -1.38 11.50
C GLN A 164 -10.54 -1.08 10.42
N LEU A 165 -10.32 -0.06 9.57
CA LEU A 165 -11.16 0.26 8.42
C LEU A 165 -11.30 -0.95 7.48
N THR A 166 -10.21 -1.66 7.23
CA THR A 166 -10.20 -2.87 6.41
C THR A 166 -11.12 -3.96 6.96
N LYS A 167 -11.11 -4.18 8.28
CA LYS A 167 -11.99 -5.16 8.94
C LYS A 167 -13.46 -4.79 8.77
N VAL A 168 -13.81 -3.53 9.04
CA VAL A 168 -15.19 -3.05 8.96
C VAL A 168 -15.72 -3.18 7.53
N LEU A 169 -15.01 -2.62 6.55
CA LEU A 169 -15.43 -2.67 5.15
C LEU A 169 -15.44 -4.09 4.59
N GLY A 170 -14.50 -4.94 5.01
CA GLY A 170 -14.46 -6.35 4.64
C GLY A 170 -15.71 -7.11 5.10
N CYS A 171 -16.18 -6.86 6.32
CA CYS A 171 -17.41 -7.44 6.85
C CYS A 171 -18.66 -6.87 6.17
N GLU A 172 -18.74 -5.54 6.00
CA GLU A 172 -19.91 -4.89 5.42
C GLU A 172 -20.14 -5.25 3.96
N TRP A 173 -19.06 -5.35 3.17
CA TRP A 173 -19.15 -5.47 1.72
C TRP A 173 -18.97 -6.89 1.18
N ALA A 174 -18.65 -7.86 2.04
CA ALA A 174 -18.58 -9.28 1.66
C ALA A 174 -19.89 -9.78 1.00
N ARG A 175 -21.05 -9.30 1.46
CA ARG A 175 -22.36 -9.63 0.88
C ARG A 175 -22.54 -9.17 -0.58
N TYR A 176 -21.70 -8.22 -1.04
CA TYR A 176 -21.69 -7.74 -2.43
C TYR A 176 -20.59 -8.39 -3.25
N ASN A 177 -19.95 -9.47 -2.74
CA ASN A 177 -18.82 -10.14 -3.38
C ASN A 177 -17.61 -9.19 -3.55
N ILE A 178 -17.39 -8.30 -2.56
CA ILE A 178 -16.24 -7.41 -2.50
C ILE A 178 -15.33 -7.86 -1.36
N ASN A 179 -14.07 -8.17 -1.70
CA ASN A 179 -13.06 -8.48 -0.70
C ASN A 179 -12.26 -7.22 -0.36
N VAL A 180 -12.24 -6.84 0.90
CA VAL A 180 -11.40 -5.76 1.41
C VAL A 180 -10.38 -6.35 2.36
N ASN A 181 -9.09 -6.23 2.01
CA ASN A 181 -7.98 -6.77 2.80
C ASN A 181 -6.83 -5.75 2.86
N ALA A 182 -5.86 -5.99 3.73
CA ALA A 182 -4.69 -5.13 3.86
C ALA A 182 -3.37 -5.92 3.77
N VAL A 183 -2.29 -5.22 3.41
CA VAL A 183 -0.92 -5.68 3.55
C VAL A 183 -0.22 -4.75 4.55
N ALA A 184 0.22 -5.29 5.68
CA ALA A 184 1.04 -4.58 6.65
C ALA A 184 2.51 -4.85 6.32
N ALA A 185 3.14 -3.91 5.62
CA ALA A 185 4.55 -4.00 5.24
C ALA A 185 5.48 -3.64 6.39
N GLY A 186 6.60 -4.34 6.50
CA GLY A 186 7.75 -3.96 7.30
C GLY A 186 8.59 -2.87 6.61
N TYR A 187 9.91 -2.88 6.80
CA TYR A 187 10.82 -2.00 6.10
C TYR A 187 11.06 -2.49 4.68
N VAL A 188 10.81 -1.61 3.69
CA VAL A 188 10.91 -1.90 2.25
C VAL A 188 11.90 -0.93 1.64
N LYS A 189 12.82 -1.40 0.78
CA LYS A 189 13.77 -0.57 0.04
C LYS A 189 13.01 0.36 -0.91
N THR A 190 12.83 1.59 -0.50
CA THR A 190 12.12 2.62 -1.25
C THR A 190 12.84 3.95 -1.06
N HIS A 191 12.63 4.85 -1.98
CA HIS A 191 13.13 6.22 -1.88
C HIS A 191 12.75 6.91 -0.56
N LEU A 192 11.57 6.59 0.01
CA LEU A 192 11.17 7.09 1.33
C LEU A 192 12.11 6.61 2.46
N VAL A 193 12.56 5.36 2.40
CA VAL A 193 13.50 4.79 3.38
C VAL A 193 14.89 5.36 3.13
N GLU A 194 15.31 5.49 1.88
CA GLU A 194 16.58 6.12 1.49
C GLU A 194 16.67 7.56 2.00
N ASP A 195 15.63 8.37 1.79
CA ASP A 195 15.53 9.73 2.33
C ASP A 195 15.68 9.80 3.86
N LEU A 196 15.15 8.81 4.58
CA LEU A 196 15.25 8.75 6.04
C LEU A 196 16.63 8.31 6.51
N VAL A 197 17.29 7.43 5.76
CA VAL A 197 18.70 7.03 5.99
C VAL A 197 19.64 8.20 5.75
N GLU A 198 19.49 8.92 4.64
CA GLU A 198 20.29 10.10 4.32
C GLU A 198 20.17 11.21 5.39
N LYS A 199 19.00 11.32 6.01
CA LYS A 199 18.74 12.26 7.13
C LYS A 199 19.23 11.75 8.49
N GLY A 200 19.83 10.56 8.55
CA GLY A 200 20.27 9.94 9.80
C GLY A 200 19.14 9.52 10.74
N MET A 201 17.90 9.39 10.21
CA MET A 201 16.71 8.98 10.97
C MET A 201 16.49 7.46 10.98
N LEU A 202 17.20 6.73 10.12
CA LEU A 202 17.16 5.27 10.05
C LEU A 202 18.56 4.73 9.77
N ASP A 203 18.88 3.59 10.36
CA ASP A 203 20.08 2.80 10.09
C ASP A 203 19.67 1.45 9.47
N ILE A 204 20.14 1.20 8.24
CA ILE A 204 19.84 -0.03 7.50
C ILE A 204 20.44 -1.25 8.19
N GLU A 205 21.62 -1.13 8.81
CA GLU A 205 22.28 -2.22 9.49
C GLU A 205 21.52 -2.61 10.76
N GLU A 206 21.06 -1.63 11.53
CA GLU A 206 20.21 -1.84 12.72
C GLU A 206 18.89 -2.52 12.32
N ILE A 207 18.21 -1.99 11.30
CA ILE A 207 16.96 -2.57 10.79
C ILE A 207 17.17 -4.03 10.33
N SER A 208 18.25 -4.28 9.57
CA SER A 208 18.56 -5.60 9.05
C SER A 208 18.91 -6.58 10.17
N THR A 209 19.64 -6.10 11.19
CA THR A 209 19.99 -6.91 12.38
C THR A 209 18.76 -7.27 13.18
N ARG A 210 17.84 -6.34 13.37
CA ARG A 210 16.56 -6.56 14.10
C ARG A 210 15.57 -7.43 13.32
N THR A 211 15.65 -7.47 11.99
CA THR A 211 14.75 -8.25 11.15
C THR A 211 15.21 -9.70 11.08
N PRO A 212 14.40 -10.72 11.44
CA PRO A 212 14.83 -12.13 11.40
C PRO A 212 15.37 -12.59 10.04
N ILE A 213 14.77 -12.18 8.92
CA ILE A 213 15.28 -12.47 7.56
C ILE A 213 16.63 -11.78 7.29
N GLY A 214 16.99 -10.73 8.03
CA GLY A 214 18.30 -10.09 7.92
C GLY A 214 18.44 -9.00 6.85
N ARG A 215 17.35 -8.53 6.28
CA ARG A 215 17.34 -7.50 5.25
C ARG A 215 16.01 -6.75 5.21
N LEU A 216 15.98 -5.63 4.51
CA LEU A 216 14.73 -4.99 4.10
C LEU A 216 14.07 -5.81 2.99
N ALA A 217 12.76 -5.66 2.86
CA ALA A 217 12.02 -6.22 1.73
C ALA A 217 12.29 -5.44 0.44
N GLU A 218 12.22 -6.11 -0.70
CA GLU A 218 12.12 -5.45 -2.00
C GLU A 218 10.65 -5.06 -2.27
N PRO A 219 10.37 -3.96 -2.99
CA PRO A 219 9.00 -3.56 -3.33
C PRO A 219 8.17 -4.64 -4.02
N GLU A 220 8.82 -5.52 -4.78
CA GLU A 220 8.23 -6.65 -5.49
C GLU A 220 7.66 -7.71 -4.54
N GLU A 221 8.23 -7.85 -3.34
CA GLU A 221 7.75 -8.80 -2.32
C GLU A 221 6.40 -8.32 -1.74
N ILE A 222 6.21 -7.00 -1.63
CA ILE A 222 4.92 -6.42 -1.25
C ILE A 222 3.92 -6.53 -2.42
N ALA A 223 4.37 -6.26 -3.64
CA ALA A 223 3.54 -6.39 -4.84
C ALA A 223 3.02 -7.82 -5.01
N ALA A 224 3.82 -8.85 -4.73
CA ALA A 224 3.40 -10.25 -4.79
C ALA A 224 2.22 -10.55 -3.85
N ALA A 225 2.25 -10.03 -2.62
CA ALA A 225 1.13 -10.15 -1.68
C ALA A 225 -0.14 -9.42 -2.19
N VAL A 226 0.03 -8.25 -2.82
CA VAL A 226 -1.09 -7.51 -3.44
C VAL A 226 -1.68 -8.31 -4.60
N ILE A 227 -0.87 -8.91 -5.46
CA ILE A 227 -1.36 -9.76 -6.57
C ILE A 227 -2.15 -10.95 -6.05
N PHE A 228 -1.68 -11.62 -4.98
CA PHE A 228 -2.44 -12.68 -4.33
C PHE A 228 -3.81 -12.18 -3.86
N LEU A 229 -3.86 -11.05 -3.14
CA LEU A 229 -5.11 -10.47 -2.63
C LEU A 229 -6.03 -9.95 -3.75
N ALA A 230 -5.49 -9.55 -4.89
CA ALA A 230 -6.23 -9.09 -6.06
C ALA A 230 -6.82 -10.25 -6.89
N SER A 231 -6.31 -11.47 -6.72
CA SER A 231 -6.70 -12.65 -7.50
C SER A 231 -7.86 -13.44 -6.87
N GLU A 232 -8.36 -14.46 -7.59
CA GLU A 232 -9.36 -15.39 -7.10
C GLU A 232 -8.82 -16.35 -6.01
N GLU A 233 -7.49 -16.44 -5.88
CA GLU A 233 -6.84 -17.27 -4.85
C GLU A 233 -7.21 -16.80 -3.42
N SER A 234 -7.52 -15.51 -3.26
CA SER A 234 -7.92 -14.89 -1.99
C SER A 234 -9.44 -14.71 -1.82
N LYS A 235 -10.27 -15.34 -2.65
CA LYS A 235 -11.73 -15.09 -2.67
C LYS A 235 -12.45 -15.31 -1.34
N TYR A 236 -11.89 -16.14 -0.45
CA TYR A 236 -12.46 -16.39 0.88
C TYR A 236 -11.86 -15.50 1.98
N MET A 237 -11.03 -14.51 1.62
CA MET A 237 -10.44 -13.56 2.56
C MET A 237 -11.23 -12.26 2.57
N ALA A 238 -11.70 -11.86 3.74
CA ALA A 238 -12.39 -10.59 3.99
C ALA A 238 -11.94 -10.00 5.33
N GLY A 239 -11.57 -8.73 5.35
CA GLY A 239 -11.16 -8.00 6.55
C GLY A 239 -9.80 -8.42 7.12
N GLN A 240 -8.97 -9.13 6.35
CA GLN A 240 -7.70 -9.67 6.83
C GLN A 240 -6.53 -8.71 6.55
N THR A 241 -5.51 -8.81 7.39
CA THR A 241 -4.24 -8.09 7.18
C THR A 241 -3.12 -9.11 7.05
N LEU A 242 -2.49 -9.17 5.88
CA LEU A 242 -1.27 -9.96 5.67
C LEU A 242 -0.07 -9.15 6.14
N VAL A 243 0.69 -9.70 7.08
CA VAL A 243 1.94 -9.08 7.57
C VAL A 243 3.10 -9.59 6.73
N ILE A 244 3.79 -8.68 6.04
CA ILE A 244 4.95 -8.95 5.19
C ILE A 244 6.13 -8.12 5.73
N ASP A 245 6.83 -8.66 6.72
CA ASP A 245 7.77 -7.89 7.54
C ASP A 245 9.09 -8.62 7.86
N GLY A 246 9.33 -9.76 7.24
CA GLY A 246 10.54 -10.55 7.49
C GLY A 246 10.65 -11.13 8.92
N GLY A 247 9.51 -11.19 9.63
CA GLY A 247 9.43 -11.69 11.01
C GLY A 247 9.59 -10.59 12.07
N TRP A 248 9.63 -9.31 11.67
CA TRP A 248 9.82 -8.18 12.59
C TRP A 248 8.83 -8.20 13.76
N THR A 249 7.53 -8.32 13.49
CA THR A 249 6.48 -8.31 14.53
C THR A 249 6.32 -9.65 15.25
N ALA A 250 6.74 -10.75 14.64
CA ALA A 250 6.67 -12.08 15.23
C ALA A 250 7.81 -12.35 16.21
N TYR A 251 8.94 -11.62 16.07
CA TYR A 251 10.13 -11.83 16.86
C TYR A 251 10.06 -11.10 18.21
N GLY A 252 9.96 -11.87 19.29
CA GLY A 252 9.88 -11.34 20.66
C GLY A 252 11.09 -11.66 21.55
N HIS A 253 12.23 -12.09 20.97
CA HIS A 253 13.43 -12.45 21.73
C HIS A 253 14.49 -11.33 21.69
N LEU A 254 15.60 -11.52 22.44
CA LEU A 254 16.73 -10.58 22.46
C LEU A 254 17.50 -10.60 21.13
N GLU A 255 17.95 -9.45 20.66
CA GLU A 255 18.73 -9.30 19.41
C GLU A 255 20.02 -10.11 19.39
N SER A 256 20.67 -10.30 20.57
CA SER A 256 21.85 -11.14 20.71
C SER A 256 21.65 -12.59 20.24
N TRP A 257 20.41 -13.09 20.25
CA TRP A 257 20.08 -14.41 19.73
C TRP A 257 20.14 -14.43 18.20
N LEU A 258 19.59 -13.42 17.51
CA LEU A 258 19.67 -13.30 16.05
C LEU A 258 21.13 -13.21 15.57
N ALA A 259 21.96 -12.44 16.25
CA ALA A 259 23.38 -12.32 15.93
C ALA A 259 24.14 -13.63 16.05
N LYS A 260 23.76 -14.48 17.02
CA LYS A 260 24.36 -15.82 17.21
C LYS A 260 23.86 -16.84 16.20
N SER A 261 22.56 -16.84 15.89
CA SER A 261 21.95 -17.83 15.00
C SER A 261 22.35 -17.65 13.54
N ARG A 262 22.77 -16.43 13.13
CA ARG A 262 23.31 -16.17 11.79
C ARG A 262 24.72 -16.75 11.55
N ARG A 263 25.40 -17.21 12.60
CA ARG A 263 26.68 -17.91 12.52
C ARG A 263 26.49 -19.43 12.35
N ILE A 264 25.64 -19.86 11.42
CA ILE A 264 25.60 -21.29 11.05
C ILE A 264 26.87 -21.56 10.23
N PRO A 265 27.77 -22.40 10.68
CA PRO A 265 28.95 -22.76 9.90
C PRO A 265 28.52 -23.58 8.69
N GLY A 266 28.87 -23.18 7.50
CA GLY A 266 28.78 -23.97 6.27
C GLY A 266 27.61 -23.66 5.35
N GLY A 267 27.41 -22.40 4.96
CA GLY A 267 26.73 -21.99 3.74
C GLY A 267 27.73 -21.46 2.76
#